data_c6149586c24fbb63553aa2e6ebc6f5f4
#
_entry.id   c6149586c24fbb63553aa2e6ebc6f5f4
#
_cell.length_a   1.000
_cell.length_b   1.000
_cell.length_c   1.000
_cell.angle_alpha   90.00
_cell.angle_beta   90.00
_cell.angle_gamma   90.00
#
_symmetry.space_group_name_H-M   'P 1'
#
loop_
_entity.id
_entity.type
_entity.pdbx_description
1 polymer ?
#
loop_
_entity_poly.entity_id
_entity_poly.type
_entity_poly.pdbx_seq_one_letter_code
_entity_poly.pdbx_strand_id
1 'polypeptide(L)'
;MFTHSAREPNRYGGENIEITGFVAYLSTMIQRVSIIVGWLALAFIVFATLSPISDRPVLARPQFEHFAAFALLGLAFGLAYPARLPLVATIVLGSAVGLETLQLLTPDRHGRVLDAVVKAVGGICGISAGQLILFLLRTRISRAR
;
A
#
# COMPACT_ATOMS: atom_id res chain seq x y z
N MET A 1 54.25 -38.01 -8.26
CA MET A 1 53.20 -38.25 -7.25
C MET A 1 52.35 -37.00 -7.23
N PHE A 2 51.30 -36.95 -8.08
CA PHE A 2 50.42 -35.78 -8.21
C PHE A 2 49.17 -36.04 -7.37
N THR A 3 49.03 -35.30 -6.28
CA THR A 3 47.82 -35.33 -5.46
C THR A 3 46.73 -34.48 -6.15
N HIS A 4 45.74 -35.13 -6.67
CA HIS A 4 44.49 -34.53 -7.19
C HIS A 4 43.72 -33.99 -5.96
N SER A 5 43.79 -32.68 -5.71
CA SER A 5 42.91 -32.02 -4.78
C SER A 5 41.50 -31.94 -5.43
N ALA A 6 40.64 -32.81 -5.04
CA ALA A 6 39.22 -32.73 -5.41
C ALA A 6 38.65 -31.47 -4.79
N ARG A 7 38.29 -30.47 -5.62
CA ARG A 7 37.51 -29.32 -5.18
C ARG A 7 36.12 -29.83 -4.77
N GLU A 8 35.81 -29.74 -3.49
CA GLU A 8 34.42 -29.96 -3.03
C GLU A 8 33.50 -29.00 -3.76
N PRO A 9 32.36 -29.47 -4.28
CA PRO A 9 31.36 -28.59 -4.89
C PRO A 9 30.80 -27.65 -3.82
N ASN A 10 30.86 -26.35 -4.10
CA ASN A 10 30.39 -25.27 -3.23
C ASN A 10 28.88 -25.44 -2.91
N ARG A 11 28.60 -26.15 -1.84
CA ARG A 11 27.25 -26.48 -1.35
C ARG A 11 26.47 -25.22 -0.92
N TYR A 12 27.17 -24.13 -0.59
CA TYR A 12 26.59 -22.86 -0.15
C TYR A 12 26.06 -21.97 -1.30
N GLY A 13 26.43 -22.24 -2.54
CA GLY A 13 25.97 -21.47 -3.70
C GLY A 13 24.50 -21.79 -4.09
N GLY A 14 24.06 -23.03 -3.92
CA GLY A 14 22.70 -23.47 -4.29
C GLY A 14 21.61 -22.90 -3.37
N GLU A 15 21.83 -22.96 -2.06
CA GLU A 15 20.87 -22.53 -1.06
C GLU A 15 20.57 -21.01 -1.15
N ASN A 16 21.59 -20.21 -1.40
CA ASN A 16 21.44 -18.76 -1.55
C ASN A 16 20.66 -18.35 -2.81
N ILE A 17 20.76 -19.14 -3.88
CA ILE A 17 20.03 -18.90 -5.13
C ILE A 17 18.53 -19.19 -4.93
N GLU A 18 18.17 -20.27 -4.25
CA GLU A 18 16.78 -20.64 -3.97
C GLU A 18 16.10 -19.61 -3.05
N ILE A 19 16.75 -19.19 -1.98
CA ILE A 19 16.24 -18.17 -1.05
C ILE A 19 16.01 -16.84 -1.79
N THR A 20 16.96 -16.43 -2.62
CA THR A 20 16.86 -15.17 -3.39
C THR A 20 15.70 -15.23 -4.40
N GLY A 21 15.52 -16.37 -5.08
CA GLY A 21 14.41 -16.60 -5.99
C GLY A 21 13.05 -16.56 -5.30
N PHE A 22 12.94 -17.22 -4.15
CA PHE A 22 11.72 -17.23 -3.33
C PHE A 22 11.34 -15.84 -2.83
N VAL A 23 12.30 -15.06 -2.34
CA VAL A 23 12.08 -13.68 -1.87
C VAL A 23 11.65 -12.77 -3.03
N ALA A 24 12.27 -12.90 -4.20
CA ALA A 24 11.87 -12.15 -5.39
C ALA A 24 10.44 -12.50 -5.84
N TYR A 25 10.07 -13.76 -5.80
CA TYR A 25 8.71 -14.22 -6.10
C TYR A 25 7.69 -13.64 -5.13
N LEU A 26 7.94 -13.74 -3.81
CA LEU A 26 7.06 -13.18 -2.79
C LEU A 26 6.88 -11.66 -2.94
N SER A 27 7.96 -10.92 -3.20
CA SER A 27 7.89 -9.47 -3.40
C SER A 27 7.04 -9.10 -4.61
N THR A 28 7.15 -9.85 -5.70
CA THR A 28 6.34 -9.66 -6.90
C THR A 28 4.86 -9.98 -6.65
N MET A 29 4.57 -11.05 -5.90
CA MET A 29 3.19 -11.39 -5.52
C MET A 29 2.56 -10.31 -4.63
N ILE A 30 3.27 -9.88 -3.58
CA ILE A 30 2.81 -8.80 -2.70
C ILE A 30 2.51 -7.54 -3.51
N GLN A 31 3.40 -7.17 -4.42
CA GLN A 31 3.22 -6.00 -5.28
C GLN A 31 1.97 -6.12 -6.17
N ARG A 32 1.77 -7.26 -6.85
CA ARG A 32 0.60 -7.49 -7.71
C ARG A 32 -0.71 -7.46 -6.92
N VAL A 33 -0.76 -8.14 -5.79
CA VAL A 33 -1.94 -8.13 -4.91
C VAL A 33 -2.22 -6.72 -4.40
N SER A 34 -1.19 -5.99 -3.97
CA SER A 34 -1.34 -4.62 -3.50
C SER A 34 -1.82 -3.65 -4.57
N ILE A 35 -1.43 -3.84 -5.84
CA ILE A 35 -1.96 -3.08 -6.98
C ILE A 35 -3.48 -3.30 -7.11
N ILE A 36 -3.91 -4.55 -7.13
CA ILE A 36 -5.33 -4.90 -7.25
C ILE A 36 -6.13 -4.34 -6.07
N VAL A 37 -5.66 -4.58 -4.85
CA VAL A 37 -6.30 -4.08 -3.63
C VAL A 37 -6.38 -2.55 -3.62
N GLY A 38 -5.30 -1.86 -4.02
CA GLY A 38 -5.26 -0.40 -4.07
C GLY A 38 -6.30 0.18 -5.03
N TRP A 39 -6.39 -0.36 -6.24
CA TRP A 39 -7.36 0.10 -7.24
C TRP A 39 -8.82 -0.24 -6.85
N LEU A 40 -9.05 -1.43 -6.30
CA LEU A 40 -10.38 -1.82 -5.80
C LEU A 40 -10.80 -0.94 -4.60
N ALA A 41 -9.87 -0.66 -3.68
CA ALA A 41 -10.13 0.23 -2.55
C ALA A 41 -10.47 1.65 -3.03
N LEU A 42 -9.70 2.19 -3.99
CA LEU A 42 -9.99 3.50 -4.57
C LEU A 42 -11.36 3.53 -5.25
N ALA A 43 -11.67 2.54 -6.08
CA ALA A 43 -12.97 2.43 -6.74
C ALA A 43 -14.11 2.35 -5.73
N PHE A 44 -13.95 1.55 -4.67
CA PHE A 44 -14.93 1.44 -3.58
C PHE A 44 -15.11 2.76 -2.82
N ILE A 45 -14.02 3.46 -2.49
CA ILE A 45 -14.08 4.77 -1.81
C ILE A 45 -14.82 5.79 -2.68
N VAL A 46 -14.51 5.85 -3.98
CA VAL A 46 -15.21 6.73 -4.93
C VAL A 46 -16.69 6.38 -4.97
N PHE A 47 -17.04 5.12 -5.16
CA PHE A 47 -18.42 4.65 -5.19
C PHE A 47 -19.16 5.00 -3.88
N ALA A 48 -18.61 4.62 -2.71
CA ALA A 48 -19.21 4.90 -1.42
C ALA A 48 -19.34 6.40 -1.12
N THR A 49 -18.42 7.21 -1.64
CA THR A 49 -18.44 8.66 -1.47
C THR A 49 -19.52 9.33 -2.34
N LEU A 50 -19.77 8.81 -3.54
CA LEU A 50 -20.73 9.40 -4.48
C LEU A 50 -22.13 8.78 -4.38
N SER A 51 -22.27 7.61 -3.73
CA SER A 51 -23.59 6.96 -3.53
C SER A 51 -24.50 7.78 -2.60
N PRO A 52 -25.85 7.72 -2.80
CA PRO A 52 -26.83 8.36 -1.92
C PRO A 52 -26.66 7.96 -0.46
N ILE A 53 -26.96 8.89 0.47
CA ILE A 53 -26.77 8.67 1.93
C ILE A 53 -27.61 7.51 2.45
N SER A 54 -28.79 7.25 1.83
CA SER A 54 -29.72 6.16 2.18
C SER A 54 -29.10 4.76 2.07
N ASP A 55 -28.09 4.58 1.22
CA ASP A 55 -27.55 3.26 0.86
C ASP A 55 -26.21 2.95 1.55
N ARG A 56 -25.79 3.81 2.49
CA ARG A 56 -24.51 3.65 3.20
C ARG A 56 -24.66 2.78 4.44
N PRO A 57 -23.91 1.68 4.56
CA PRO A 57 -23.75 1.01 5.84
C PRO A 57 -22.93 1.91 6.77
N VAL A 58 -23.51 2.37 7.87
CA VAL A 58 -22.81 3.11 8.92
C VAL A 58 -22.19 2.09 9.87
N LEU A 59 -20.91 1.87 9.80
CA LEU A 59 -20.17 0.90 10.63
C LEU A 59 -19.55 1.55 11.87
N ALA A 60 -19.14 2.84 11.76
CA ALA A 60 -18.48 3.58 12.83
C ALA A 60 -18.70 5.10 12.68
N ARG A 61 -17.99 5.89 13.50
CA ARG A 61 -17.95 7.36 13.32
C ARG A 61 -17.36 7.69 11.95
N PRO A 62 -17.96 8.59 11.17
CA PRO A 62 -17.55 8.89 9.79
C PRO A 62 -16.06 9.23 9.65
N GLN A 63 -15.48 9.94 10.61
CA GLN A 63 -14.06 10.30 10.61
C GLN A 63 -13.14 9.07 10.70
N PHE A 64 -13.54 8.08 11.51
CA PHE A 64 -12.76 6.84 11.64
C PHE A 64 -12.83 6.01 10.36
N GLU A 65 -13.98 5.94 9.73
CA GLU A 65 -14.18 5.25 8.44
C GLU A 65 -13.32 5.89 7.35
N HIS A 66 -13.32 7.22 7.26
CA HIS A 66 -12.50 7.96 6.30
C HIS A 66 -11.00 7.75 6.55
N PHE A 67 -10.56 7.82 7.81
CA PHE A 67 -9.18 7.55 8.18
C PHE A 67 -8.77 6.12 7.78
N ALA A 68 -9.55 5.12 8.17
CA ALA A 68 -9.23 3.71 7.92
C ALA A 68 -9.20 3.38 6.43
N ALA A 69 -10.18 3.87 5.67
CA ALA A 69 -10.24 3.66 4.22
C ALA A 69 -9.03 4.26 3.50
N PHE A 70 -8.63 5.48 3.85
CA PHE A 70 -7.45 6.13 3.25
C PHE A 70 -6.14 5.57 3.77
N ALA A 71 -6.08 5.08 5.03
CA ALA A 71 -4.92 4.35 5.54
C ALA A 71 -4.71 3.03 4.77
N LEU A 72 -5.77 2.28 4.51
CA LEU A 72 -5.71 1.08 3.68
C LEU A 72 -5.28 1.40 2.24
N LEU A 73 -5.84 2.47 1.65
CA LEU A 73 -5.48 2.93 0.31
C LEU A 73 -3.99 3.30 0.22
N GLY A 74 -3.51 4.10 1.17
CA GLY A 74 -2.11 4.51 1.26
C GLY A 74 -1.16 3.34 1.47
N LEU A 75 -1.52 2.38 2.33
CA LEU A 75 -0.77 1.15 2.55
C LEU A 75 -0.67 0.32 1.27
N ALA A 76 -1.80 0.08 0.61
CA ALA A 76 -1.85 -0.72 -0.61
C ALA A 76 -1.01 -0.10 -1.73
N PHE A 77 -1.17 1.19 -2.01
CA PHE A 77 -0.35 1.86 -3.04
C PHE A 77 1.11 2.04 -2.61
N GLY A 78 1.41 2.24 -1.33
CA GLY A 78 2.77 2.29 -0.81
C GLY A 78 3.54 0.98 -1.01
N LEU A 79 2.87 -0.15 -0.86
CA LEU A 79 3.41 -1.48 -1.16
C LEU A 79 3.46 -1.77 -2.66
N ALA A 80 2.46 -1.30 -3.42
CA ALA A 80 2.34 -1.51 -4.86
C ALA A 80 3.43 -0.78 -5.66
N TYR A 81 3.74 0.46 -5.28
CA TYR A 81 4.66 1.34 -6.02
C TYR A 81 5.77 1.93 -5.13
N PRO A 82 6.62 1.09 -4.51
CA PRO A 82 7.59 1.54 -3.51
C PRO A 82 8.64 2.53 -4.03
N ALA A 83 8.95 2.48 -5.33
CA ALA A 83 9.90 3.37 -5.98
C ALA A 83 9.26 4.68 -6.51
N ARG A 84 7.93 4.84 -6.40
CA ARG A 84 7.18 5.95 -6.97
C ARG A 84 6.35 6.70 -5.93
N LEU A 85 6.94 7.00 -4.79
CA LEU A 85 6.24 7.68 -3.67
C LEU A 85 5.56 9.00 -4.05
N PRO A 86 6.15 9.89 -4.89
CA PRO A 86 5.44 11.09 -5.32
C PRO A 86 4.14 10.78 -6.07
N LEU A 87 4.14 9.76 -6.95
CA LEU A 87 2.94 9.31 -7.65
C LEU A 87 1.89 8.79 -6.66
N VAL A 88 2.31 7.95 -5.70
CA VAL A 88 1.42 7.42 -4.66
C VAL A 88 0.81 8.55 -3.82
N ALA A 89 1.63 9.49 -3.39
CA ALA A 89 1.15 10.65 -2.64
C ALA A 89 0.13 11.47 -3.46
N THR A 90 0.42 11.71 -4.74
CA THR A 90 -0.50 12.43 -5.64
C THR A 90 -1.83 11.70 -5.78
N ILE A 91 -1.84 10.39 -5.98
CA ILE A 91 -3.07 9.60 -6.10
C ILE A 91 -3.87 9.66 -4.79
N VAL A 92 -3.23 9.38 -3.66
CA VAL A 92 -3.90 9.25 -2.36
C VAL A 92 -4.39 10.61 -1.86
N LEU A 93 -3.53 11.62 -1.85
CA LEU A 93 -3.90 12.96 -1.36
C LEU A 93 -4.79 13.70 -2.37
N GLY A 94 -4.53 13.52 -3.67
CA GLY A 94 -5.36 14.08 -4.73
C GLY A 94 -6.78 13.50 -4.70
N SER A 95 -6.95 12.19 -4.42
CA SER A 95 -8.28 11.60 -4.25
C SER A 95 -8.96 12.09 -2.97
N ALA A 96 -8.23 12.32 -1.87
CA ALA A 96 -8.80 12.88 -0.64
C ALA A 96 -9.40 14.27 -0.88
N VAL A 97 -8.63 15.15 -1.52
CA VAL A 97 -9.07 16.52 -1.84
C VAL A 97 -10.14 16.52 -2.94
N GLY A 98 -9.93 15.74 -4.00
CA GLY A 98 -10.86 15.67 -5.13
C GLY A 98 -12.24 15.18 -4.74
N LEU A 99 -12.32 14.12 -3.90
CA LEU A 99 -13.61 13.62 -3.43
C LEU A 99 -14.33 14.63 -2.53
N GLU A 100 -13.59 15.36 -1.70
CA GLU A 100 -14.20 16.41 -0.87
C GLU A 100 -14.71 17.58 -1.70
N THR A 101 -13.95 17.97 -2.72
CA THR A 101 -14.39 19.01 -3.67
C THR A 101 -15.65 18.57 -4.44
N LEU A 102 -15.72 17.31 -4.88
CA LEU A 102 -16.91 16.76 -5.52
C LEU A 102 -18.12 16.76 -4.59
N GLN A 103 -17.93 16.51 -3.29
CA GLN A 103 -19.00 16.59 -2.30
C GLN A 103 -19.54 18.01 -2.10
N LEU A 104 -18.70 19.03 -2.23
CA LEU A 104 -19.15 20.44 -2.19
C LEU A 104 -20.04 20.82 -3.39
N LEU A 105 -19.86 20.14 -4.53
CA LEU A 105 -20.67 20.36 -5.73
C LEU A 105 -22.02 19.60 -5.72
N THR A 106 -22.23 18.74 -4.73
CA THR A 106 -23.45 17.93 -4.61
C THR A 106 -24.45 18.62 -3.65
N PRO A 107 -25.68 18.97 -4.08
CA PRO A 107 -26.62 19.81 -3.33
C PRO A 107 -26.95 19.33 -1.91
N ASP A 108 -26.94 18.02 -1.68
CA ASP A 108 -27.33 17.40 -0.40
C ASP A 108 -26.15 17.09 0.53
N ARG A 109 -24.94 17.58 0.21
CA ARG A 109 -23.73 17.28 0.97
C ARG A 109 -22.94 18.53 1.30
N HIS A 110 -22.47 18.58 2.54
CA HIS A 110 -21.56 19.61 3.01
C HIS A 110 -20.17 18.99 3.12
N GLY A 111 -19.31 19.28 2.15
CA GLY A 111 -17.89 18.95 2.23
C GLY A 111 -17.29 19.62 3.47
N ARG A 112 -16.55 18.87 4.29
CA ARG A 112 -15.92 19.37 5.51
C ARG A 112 -14.41 19.31 5.33
N VAL A 113 -13.75 20.45 5.48
CA VAL A 113 -12.26 20.52 5.47
C VAL A 113 -11.66 19.50 6.45
N LEU A 114 -12.31 19.27 7.59
CA LEU A 114 -11.88 18.26 8.55
C LEU A 114 -11.85 16.85 7.96
N ASP A 115 -12.84 16.48 7.13
CA ASP A 115 -12.90 15.15 6.51
C ASP A 115 -11.80 14.98 5.47
N ALA A 116 -11.45 16.05 4.71
CA ALA A 116 -10.27 16.04 3.83
C ALA A 116 -8.97 15.83 4.62
N VAL A 117 -8.81 16.51 5.74
CA VAL A 117 -7.61 16.36 6.61
C VAL A 117 -7.52 14.95 7.17
N VAL A 118 -8.63 14.39 7.67
CA VAL A 118 -8.66 13.02 8.22
C VAL A 118 -8.31 11.99 7.14
N LYS A 119 -8.83 12.13 5.93
CA LYS A 119 -8.49 11.29 4.77
C LYS A 119 -7.00 11.41 4.41
N ALA A 120 -6.47 12.63 4.35
CA ALA A 120 -5.07 12.88 4.03
C ALA A 120 -4.14 12.28 5.10
N VAL A 121 -4.42 12.48 6.39
CA VAL A 121 -3.64 11.91 7.49
C VAL A 121 -3.68 10.38 7.45
N GLY A 122 -4.85 9.78 7.25
CA GLY A 122 -4.99 8.33 7.05
C GLY A 122 -4.11 7.83 5.90
N GLY A 123 -4.17 8.50 4.75
CA GLY A 123 -3.36 8.16 3.58
C GLY A 123 -1.86 8.22 3.83
N ILE A 124 -1.38 9.29 4.49
CA ILE A 124 0.03 9.45 4.86
C ILE A 124 0.46 8.35 5.83
N CYS A 125 -0.34 8.06 6.86
CA CYS A 125 -0.07 6.96 7.79
C CYS A 125 0.05 5.61 7.07
N GLY A 126 -0.86 5.34 6.14
CA GLY A 126 -0.84 4.11 5.33
C GLY A 126 0.41 4.00 4.46
N ILE A 127 0.78 5.06 3.72
CA ILE A 127 2.00 5.10 2.92
C ILE A 127 3.23 4.86 3.80
N SER A 128 3.32 5.54 4.94
CA SER A 128 4.44 5.41 5.88
C SER A 128 4.55 3.99 6.44
N ALA A 129 3.42 3.38 6.80
CA ALA A 129 3.37 1.98 7.25
C ALA A 129 3.86 1.02 6.17
N GLY A 130 3.44 1.21 4.91
CA GLY A 130 3.90 0.40 3.78
C GLY A 130 5.40 0.49 3.56
N GLN A 131 5.98 1.70 3.63
CA GLN A 131 7.41 1.91 3.51
C GLN A 131 8.19 1.29 4.67
N LEU A 132 7.67 1.42 5.89
CA LEU A 132 8.26 0.80 7.07
C LEU A 132 8.30 -0.74 6.96
N ILE A 133 7.19 -1.36 6.53
CA ILE A 133 7.12 -2.81 6.29
C ILE A 133 8.20 -3.22 5.28
N LEU A 134 8.30 -2.54 4.14
CA LEU A 134 9.29 -2.86 3.12
C LEU A 134 10.74 -2.66 3.63
N PHE A 135 10.98 -1.62 4.39
CA PHE A 135 12.28 -1.37 5.02
C PHE A 135 12.66 -2.50 5.98
N LEU A 136 11.75 -2.89 6.88
CA LEU A 136 11.99 -3.98 7.84
C LEU A 136 12.22 -5.32 7.15
N LEU A 137 11.48 -5.62 6.08
CA LEU A 137 11.69 -6.84 5.29
C LEU A 137 13.08 -6.85 4.64
N ARG A 138 13.51 -5.74 4.04
CA ARG A 138 14.83 -5.61 3.41
C ARG A 138 15.96 -5.77 4.43
N THR A 139 15.84 -5.16 5.61
CA THR A 139 16.87 -5.25 6.67
C THR A 139 16.96 -6.65 7.26
N ARG A 140 15.84 -7.36 7.39
CA ARG A 140 15.85 -8.77 7.84
C ARG A 140 16.57 -9.67 6.86
N ILE A 141 16.30 -9.53 5.57
CA ILE A 141 16.95 -10.31 4.50
C ILE A 141 18.45 -10.02 4.43
N SER A 142 18.85 -8.76 4.58
CA SER A 142 20.26 -8.36 4.57
C SER A 142 21.07 -8.91 5.76
N ARG A 143 20.43 -9.13 6.91
CA ARG A 143 21.08 -9.70 8.10
C ARG A 143 21.17 -11.23 8.07
N ALA A 144 20.41 -11.89 7.23
CA ALA A 144 20.41 -13.34 7.08
C ALA A 144 21.43 -13.85 6.05
N ARG A 145 22.14 -12.93 5.37
CA ARG A 145 23.27 -13.18 4.48
C ARG A 145 24.60 -13.03 5.21
#